data_221267b8cc55f126665807bcc5945175
#
_entry.id   221267b8cc55f126665807bcc5945175
#
_cell.length_a   1.000
_cell.length_b   1.000
_cell.length_c   1.000
_cell.angle_alpha   90.00
_cell.angle_beta   90.00
_cell.angle_gamma   90.00
#
_symmetry.space_group_name_H-M   'P 1'
#
loop_
_entity.id
_entity.type
_entity.pdbx_description
1 polymer ?
#
loop_
_entity_poly.entity_id
_entity_poly.type
_entity_poly.pdbx_seq_one_letter_code
_entity_poly.pdbx_strand_id
1 'polypeptide(L)'
;MHVIHWKDCEEKKVDKFPYRGKMHDVIGTSIRWLSQHGDDGNGYPEYGLRFFTIQPGGQIPIHNHFYHQTMFIISGEFECWEFDPETDELVKKVVCGPGTSIYIPSMQPHGMKNISDEPATFTCCIANVYDKEDTL
;
A
#
# COMPACT_ATOMS: atom_id res chain seq x y z
N MET A 1 -24.23 -9.16 0.47
CA MET A 1 -23.02 -9.54 1.20
C MET A 1 -22.06 -10.18 0.21
N HIS A 2 -20.81 -9.72 0.15
CA HIS A 2 -19.77 -10.26 -0.72
C HIS A 2 -18.69 -10.90 0.15
N VAL A 3 -18.37 -12.16 -0.11
CA VAL A 3 -17.40 -12.91 0.70
C VAL A 3 -16.35 -13.50 -0.26
N ILE A 4 -15.09 -13.19 0.02
CA ILE A 4 -13.97 -13.69 -0.77
C ILE A 4 -12.77 -14.00 0.14
N HIS A 5 -12.09 -15.10 -0.16
CA HIS A 5 -10.81 -15.41 0.47
C HIS A 5 -9.67 -14.78 -0.33
N TRP A 6 -8.67 -14.21 0.33
CA TRP A 6 -7.60 -13.48 -0.34
C TRP A 6 -6.84 -14.31 -1.40
N LYS A 7 -6.72 -15.63 -1.19
CA LYS A 7 -6.07 -16.54 -2.16
C LYS A 7 -6.86 -16.71 -3.46
N ASP A 8 -8.17 -16.44 -3.42
CA ASP A 8 -9.04 -16.54 -4.60
C ASP A 8 -9.07 -15.22 -5.39
N CYS A 9 -8.47 -14.14 -4.86
CA CYS A 9 -8.32 -12.90 -5.59
C CYS A 9 -7.15 -12.99 -6.56
N GLU A 10 -7.30 -12.36 -7.72
CA GLU A 10 -6.21 -12.22 -8.68
C GLU A 10 -5.01 -11.52 -8.03
N GLU A 11 -3.83 -12.15 -8.13
CA GLU A 11 -2.58 -11.53 -7.71
C GLU A 11 -2.01 -10.69 -8.84
N LYS A 12 -1.78 -9.42 -8.56
CA LYS A 12 -1.17 -8.47 -9.49
C LYS A 12 0.20 -8.06 -8.97
N LYS A 13 1.23 -8.24 -9.79
CA LYS A 13 2.56 -7.71 -9.48
C LYS A 13 2.55 -6.20 -9.60
N VAL A 14 3.25 -5.56 -8.68
CA VAL A 14 3.46 -4.12 -8.69
C VAL A 14 4.94 -3.87 -8.96
N ASP A 15 5.24 -3.37 -10.13
CA ASP A 15 6.63 -3.17 -10.57
C ASP A 15 7.10 -1.73 -10.46
N LYS A 16 6.18 -0.77 -10.51
CA LYS A 16 6.51 0.66 -10.47
C LYS A 16 5.42 1.47 -9.79
N PHE A 17 5.85 2.53 -9.09
CA PHE A 17 4.96 3.59 -8.64
C PHE A 17 5.44 4.95 -9.15
N PRO A 18 4.50 5.84 -9.52
CA PRO A 18 4.85 7.21 -9.89
C PRO A 18 5.12 8.06 -8.65
N TYR A 19 6.15 8.89 -8.73
CA TYR A 19 6.42 9.92 -7.74
C TYR A 19 7.13 11.10 -8.40
N ARG A 20 6.58 12.30 -8.25
CA ARG A 20 7.10 13.55 -8.83
C ARG A 20 7.42 13.43 -10.33
N GLY A 21 6.49 12.87 -11.10
CA GLY A 21 6.63 12.73 -12.55
C GLY A 21 7.63 11.66 -13.01
N LYS A 22 8.15 10.85 -12.11
CA LYS A 22 9.06 9.74 -12.41
C LYS A 22 8.46 8.42 -11.92
N MET A 23 8.73 7.34 -12.65
CA MET A 23 8.40 5.99 -12.24
C MET A 23 9.54 5.41 -11.41
N HIS A 24 9.23 4.94 -10.21
CA HIS A 24 10.18 4.31 -9.28
C HIS A 24 9.94 2.81 -9.21
N ASP A 25 11.01 2.05 -9.17
CA ASP A 25 10.92 0.59 -9.11
C ASP A 25 10.39 0.12 -7.76
N VAL A 26 9.38 -0.73 -7.82
CA VAL A 26 8.83 -1.50 -6.70
C VAL A 26 9.39 -2.91 -6.79
N ILE A 27 9.89 -3.44 -5.71
CA ILE A 27 10.59 -4.74 -5.69
C ILE A 27 9.80 -5.76 -4.90
N GLY A 28 9.59 -6.94 -5.50
CA GLY A 28 9.06 -8.12 -4.81
C GLY A 28 7.65 -7.96 -4.23
N THR A 29 6.84 -7.08 -4.81
CA THR A 29 5.54 -6.70 -4.25
C THR A 29 4.40 -7.19 -5.11
N SER A 30 3.37 -7.73 -4.50
CA SER A 30 2.10 -8.02 -5.16
C SER A 30 0.92 -7.51 -4.37
N ILE A 31 -0.18 -7.31 -5.07
CA ILE A 31 -1.44 -6.79 -4.53
C ILE A 31 -2.61 -7.67 -4.96
N ARG A 32 -3.57 -7.84 -4.06
CA ARG A 32 -4.85 -8.48 -4.32
C ARG A 32 -5.97 -7.57 -3.80
N TRP A 33 -6.93 -7.29 -4.64
CA TRP A 33 -8.07 -6.46 -4.28
C TRP A 33 -9.14 -7.32 -3.61
N LEU A 34 -9.33 -7.13 -2.31
CA LEU A 34 -10.33 -7.85 -1.52
C LEU A 34 -11.72 -7.23 -1.67
N SER A 35 -11.80 -5.91 -1.63
CA SER A 35 -12.96 -5.17 -2.09
C SER A 35 -12.51 -4.20 -3.18
N GLN A 36 -13.28 -4.13 -4.24
CA GLN A 36 -12.89 -3.32 -5.38
C GLN A 36 -13.03 -1.84 -5.06
N HIS A 37 -12.03 -1.10 -5.47
CA HIS A 37 -12.19 0.28 -5.77
C HIS A 37 -12.46 0.37 -7.27
N GLY A 38 -13.22 1.30 -7.70
CA GLY A 38 -13.45 1.52 -9.09
C GLY A 38 -14.88 1.23 -9.51
N ASP A 39 -15.19 1.58 -10.72
CA ASP A 39 -16.54 1.63 -11.22
C ASP A 39 -16.95 0.33 -11.89
N ASP A 40 -17.71 -0.47 -11.20
CA ASP A 40 -18.39 -1.62 -11.80
C ASP A 40 -19.82 -1.29 -12.24
N GLY A 41 -20.20 0.00 -12.18
CA GLY A 41 -21.55 0.46 -12.54
C GLY A 41 -22.60 0.30 -11.43
N ASN A 42 -22.22 -0.26 -10.28
CA ASN A 42 -23.14 -0.57 -9.18
C ASN A 42 -22.95 0.33 -7.96
N GLY A 43 -22.14 1.35 -8.07
CA GLY A 43 -21.73 2.19 -6.96
C GLY A 43 -20.54 1.59 -6.21
N TYR A 44 -19.71 2.47 -5.70
CA TYR A 44 -18.49 2.09 -5.01
C TYR A 44 -18.69 1.97 -3.53
N PRO A 45 -17.98 1.06 -2.85
CA PRO A 45 -17.73 1.30 -1.43
C PRO A 45 -16.92 2.60 -1.28
N GLU A 46 -17.13 3.28 -0.18
CA GLU A 46 -16.38 4.49 0.16
C GLU A 46 -14.90 4.22 0.39
N TYR A 47 -14.50 2.96 0.42
CA TYR A 47 -13.14 2.49 0.62
C TYR A 47 -12.83 1.28 -0.27
N GLY A 48 -11.54 1.07 -0.54
CA GLY A 48 -11.02 -0.15 -1.14
C GLY A 48 -10.13 -0.89 -0.15
N LEU A 49 -10.24 -2.20 -0.07
CA LEU A 49 -9.39 -3.03 0.78
C LEU A 49 -8.48 -3.90 -0.10
N ARG A 50 -7.18 -3.77 0.12
CA ARG A 50 -6.14 -4.49 -0.62
C ARG A 50 -5.34 -5.39 0.32
N PHE A 51 -4.88 -6.51 -0.20
CA PHE A 51 -3.94 -7.39 0.48
C PHE A 51 -2.61 -7.38 -0.26
N PHE A 52 -1.56 -6.98 0.44
CA PHE A 52 -0.20 -6.91 -0.10
C PHE A 52 0.65 -8.06 0.39
N THR A 53 1.51 -8.54 -0.49
CA THR A 53 2.61 -9.44 -0.15
C THR A 53 3.90 -8.83 -0.66
N ILE A 54 4.89 -8.72 0.22
CA ILE A 54 6.24 -8.26 -0.12
C ILE A 54 7.23 -9.37 0.20
N GLN A 55 7.98 -9.80 -0.80
CA GLN A 55 9.00 -10.83 -0.67
C GLN A 55 10.15 -10.35 0.22
N PRO A 56 10.96 -11.26 0.79
CA PRO A 56 12.16 -10.86 1.56
C PRO A 56 13.04 -9.89 0.77
N GLY A 57 13.37 -8.75 1.38
CA GLY A 57 14.15 -7.70 0.74
C GLY A 57 13.39 -6.85 -0.27
N GLY A 58 12.13 -7.20 -0.57
CA GLY A 58 11.26 -6.39 -1.43
C GLY A 58 10.93 -5.06 -0.78
N GLN A 59 10.66 -4.06 -1.60
CA GLN A 59 10.35 -2.72 -1.10
C GLN A 59 9.43 -1.93 -2.02
N ILE A 60 8.68 -1.06 -1.40
CA ILE A 60 7.93 0.01 -2.04
C ILE A 60 8.69 1.30 -1.76
N PRO A 61 9.25 1.97 -2.79
CA PRO A 61 10.04 3.18 -2.60
C PRO A 61 9.17 4.37 -2.19
N ILE A 62 9.80 5.53 -2.05
CA ILE A 62 9.10 6.78 -1.79
C ILE A 62 8.01 7.02 -2.84
N HIS A 63 6.79 7.26 -2.36
CA HIS A 63 5.63 7.62 -3.18
C HIS A 63 4.59 8.32 -2.31
N ASN A 64 3.62 8.94 -2.96
CA ASN A 64 2.46 9.52 -2.29
C ASN A 64 1.22 9.38 -3.18
N HIS A 65 0.06 9.66 -2.61
CA HIS A 65 -1.21 9.67 -3.33
C HIS A 65 -2.23 10.55 -2.61
N PHE A 66 -3.26 10.94 -3.32
CA PHE A 66 -4.31 11.82 -2.79
C PHE A 66 -5.15 11.15 -1.70
N TYR A 67 -5.46 9.87 -1.86
CA TYR A 67 -6.22 9.17 -0.84
C TYR A 67 -5.38 8.96 0.43
N HIS A 68 -6.01 9.08 1.56
CA HIS A 68 -5.42 8.60 2.80
C HIS A 68 -5.66 7.09 2.95
N GLN A 69 -4.81 6.43 3.70
CA GLN A 69 -4.87 4.98 3.85
C GLN A 69 -4.54 4.56 5.27
N THR A 70 -5.04 3.39 5.63
CA THR A 70 -4.62 2.68 6.84
C THR A 70 -4.15 1.29 6.47
N MET A 71 -2.93 0.96 6.88
CA MET A 71 -2.37 -0.38 6.73
C MET A 71 -2.44 -1.11 8.07
N PHE A 72 -2.64 -2.42 8.00
CA PHE A 72 -2.59 -3.29 9.18
C PHE A 72 -1.71 -4.49 8.86
N ILE A 73 -0.60 -4.64 9.60
CA ILE A 73 0.38 -5.69 9.35
C ILE A 73 -0.12 -7.01 9.92
N ILE A 74 -0.11 -8.04 9.08
CA ILE A 74 -0.58 -9.38 9.41
C ILE A 74 0.60 -10.30 9.73
N SER A 75 1.66 -10.27 8.91
CA SER A 75 2.83 -11.13 9.10
C SER A 75 4.11 -10.43 8.65
N GLY A 76 5.23 -10.86 9.23
CA GLY A 76 6.54 -10.32 8.94
C GLY A 76 6.82 -8.99 9.64
N GLU A 77 7.98 -8.41 9.34
CA GLU A 77 8.40 -7.12 9.86
C GLU A 77 8.77 -6.19 8.72
N PHE A 78 8.35 -4.95 8.85
CA PHE A 78 8.63 -3.91 7.86
C PHE A 78 9.39 -2.76 8.50
N GLU A 79 10.38 -2.26 7.78
CA GLU A 79 10.94 -0.95 8.01
C GLU A 79 10.11 0.06 7.21
N CYS A 80 9.43 0.95 7.92
CA CYS A 80 8.51 1.93 7.34
C CYS A 80 9.14 3.32 7.39
N TRP A 81 9.00 4.06 6.30
CA TRP A 81 9.63 5.37 6.10
C TRP A 81 8.59 6.45 5.87
N GLU A 82 8.80 7.57 6.52
CA GLU A 82 8.08 8.82 6.27
C GLU A 82 9.08 9.88 5.81
N PHE A 83 8.72 10.61 4.75
CA PHE A 83 9.59 11.61 4.16
C PHE A 83 8.95 12.99 4.25
N ASP A 84 9.80 14.02 4.33
CA ASP A 84 9.37 15.40 4.26
C ASP A 84 8.76 15.68 2.87
N PRO A 85 7.53 16.24 2.80
CA PRO A 85 6.87 16.43 1.50
C PRO A 85 7.50 17.53 0.62
N GLU A 86 8.33 18.39 1.19
CA GLU A 86 9.01 19.45 0.43
C GLU A 86 10.40 19.05 -0.03
N THR A 87 11.14 18.34 0.82
CA THR A 87 12.56 18.02 0.57
C THR A 87 12.84 16.58 0.19
N ASP A 88 11.89 15.68 0.38
CA ASP A 88 12.05 14.23 0.24
C ASP A 88 13.06 13.60 1.20
N GLU A 89 13.47 14.35 2.24
CA GLU A 89 14.35 13.81 3.26
C GLU A 89 13.60 12.85 4.18
N LEU A 90 14.27 11.77 4.59
CA LEU A 90 13.73 10.83 5.56
C LEU A 90 13.59 11.51 6.92
N VAL A 91 12.35 11.62 7.43
CA VAL A 91 12.06 12.25 8.72
C VAL A 91 11.71 11.26 9.82
N LYS A 92 11.26 10.06 9.42
CA LYS A 92 10.90 9.02 10.39
C LYS A 92 11.13 7.63 9.80
N LYS A 93 11.70 6.77 10.62
CA LYS A 93 11.90 5.35 10.31
C LYS A 93 11.44 4.52 11.50
N VAL A 94 10.52 3.58 11.25
CA VAL A 94 9.94 2.74 12.30
C VAL A 94 9.89 1.31 11.82
N VAL A 95 10.27 0.38 12.69
CA VAL A 95 10.07 -1.05 12.46
C VAL A 95 8.69 -1.44 13.01
N CYS A 96 7.87 -2.01 12.14
CA CYS A 96 6.51 -2.41 12.45
C CYS A 96 6.31 -3.91 12.21
N GLY A 97 5.72 -4.59 13.17
CA GLY A 97 5.41 -6.01 13.10
C GLY A 97 3.91 -6.31 13.12
N PRO A 98 3.53 -7.60 13.19
CA PRO A 98 2.14 -8.03 13.16
C PRO A 98 1.29 -7.34 14.23
N GLY A 99 0.06 -6.97 13.87
CA GLY A 99 -0.85 -6.26 14.76
C GLY A 99 -0.67 -4.75 14.79
N THR A 100 0.29 -4.22 14.05
CA THR A 100 0.54 -2.77 13.96
C THR A 100 -0.35 -2.13 12.90
N SER A 101 -0.99 -1.03 13.25
CA SER A 101 -1.74 -0.17 12.32
C SER A 101 -0.91 1.06 11.97
N ILE A 102 -0.89 1.40 10.68
CA ILE A 102 -0.17 2.56 10.15
C ILE A 102 -1.15 3.41 9.35
N TYR A 103 -1.42 4.62 9.82
CA TYR A 103 -2.23 5.59 9.10
C TYR A 103 -1.33 6.56 8.33
N ILE A 104 -1.62 6.76 7.06
CA ILE A 104 -0.89 7.67 6.18
C ILE A 104 -1.86 8.71 5.64
N PRO A 105 -1.66 10.01 5.98
CA PRO A 105 -2.49 11.09 5.46
C PRO A 105 -2.37 11.24 3.95
N SER A 106 -3.38 11.91 3.36
CA SER A 106 -3.31 12.34 1.96
C SER A 106 -2.01 13.08 1.67
N MET A 107 -1.38 12.75 0.55
CA MET A 107 -0.15 13.35 0.01
C MET A 107 1.13 13.14 0.85
N GLN A 108 1.08 12.42 1.96
CA GLN A 108 2.26 12.14 2.77
C GLN A 108 3.20 11.16 2.05
N PRO A 109 4.44 11.57 1.70
CA PRO A 109 5.40 10.67 1.08
C PRO A 109 5.86 9.60 2.07
N HIS A 110 5.85 8.36 1.64
CA HIS A 110 6.16 7.20 2.45
C HIS A 110 6.70 6.04 1.62
N GLY A 111 7.24 5.05 2.29
CA GLY A 111 7.72 3.82 1.67
C GLY A 111 7.94 2.76 2.74
N MET A 112 8.28 1.55 2.31
CA MET A 112 8.53 0.45 3.24
C MET A 112 9.34 -0.67 2.60
N LYS A 113 9.97 -1.45 3.45
CA LYS A 113 10.76 -2.63 3.06
C LYS A 113 10.45 -3.80 3.98
N ASN A 114 10.30 -4.99 3.39
CA ASN A 114 10.28 -6.22 4.19
C ASN A 114 11.69 -6.54 4.66
N ILE A 115 11.91 -6.52 5.98
CA ILE A 115 13.19 -6.83 6.62
C ILE A 115 13.23 -8.24 7.23
N SER A 116 12.17 -9.02 7.05
CA SER A 116 12.12 -10.41 7.50
C SER A 116 12.63 -11.39 6.42
N ASP A 117 12.90 -12.62 6.82
CA ASP A 117 13.41 -13.68 5.94
C ASP A 117 12.31 -14.42 5.17
N GLU A 118 11.05 -14.09 5.46
CA GLU A 118 9.85 -14.67 4.86
C GLU A 118 9.02 -13.60 4.15
N PRO A 119 8.12 -13.99 3.24
CA PRO A 119 7.14 -13.05 2.70
C PRO A 119 6.34 -12.39 3.83
N ALA A 120 6.20 -11.09 3.77
CA ALA A 120 5.47 -10.30 4.75
C ALA A 120 4.19 -9.76 4.14
N THR A 121 3.13 -9.70 4.94
CA THR A 121 1.79 -9.36 4.45
C THR A 121 1.13 -8.28 5.29
N PHE A 122 0.34 -7.45 4.64
CA PHE A 122 -0.50 -6.46 5.28
C PHE A 122 -1.76 -6.19 4.47
N THR A 123 -2.80 -5.74 5.13
CA THR A 123 -3.95 -5.13 4.44
C THR A 123 -3.78 -3.63 4.37
N CYS A 124 -4.32 -3.03 3.33
CA CYS A 124 -4.33 -1.59 3.14
C CYS A 124 -5.73 -1.15 2.72
N CYS A 125 -6.36 -0.36 3.58
CA CYS A 125 -7.64 0.26 3.32
C CYS A 125 -7.40 1.67 2.78
N ILE A 126 -7.97 1.98 1.62
CA ILE A 126 -7.87 3.30 1.00
C ILE A 126 -9.25 3.94 0.87
N ALA A 127 -9.29 5.26 0.94
CA ALA A 127 -10.51 6.01 0.70
C ALA A 127 -10.79 6.14 -0.81
N ASN A 128 -12.02 5.86 -1.22
CA ASN A 128 -12.49 6.03 -2.60
C ASN A 128 -13.26 7.35 -2.80
N VAL A 129 -13.04 8.32 -1.94
CA VAL A 129 -13.74 9.62 -1.96
C VAL A 129 -13.06 10.64 -2.87
N TYR A 130 -11.91 10.30 -3.44
CA TYR A 130 -11.15 11.14 -4.35
C TYR A 130 -11.39 10.73 -5.80
N ASP A 131 -10.98 11.59 -6.72
CA ASP A 131 -11.14 11.35 -8.15
C ASP A 131 -10.35 10.11 -8.62
N LYS A 132 -10.85 9.46 -9.66
CA LYS A 132 -10.29 8.20 -10.19
C LYS A 132 -8.84 8.32 -10.65
N GLU A 133 -8.41 9.50 -11.03
CA GLU A 133 -7.03 9.75 -11.47
C GLU A 133 -6.02 9.63 -10.34
N ASP A 134 -6.49 9.62 -9.09
CA ASP A 134 -5.65 9.60 -7.89
C ASP A 134 -5.51 8.21 -7.28
N THR A 135 -6.08 7.21 -7.90
CA THR A 135 -6.00 5.82 -7.42
C THR A 135 -5.14 4.97 -8.33
N LEU A 136 -4.32 4.16 -7.71
CA LEU A 136 -3.49 3.17 -8.42
C LEU A 136 -4.33 2.06 -9.01
#